data_fc1c2b25b6ef30ec29489babd09b355c
#
_entry.id   fc1c2b25b6ef30ec29489babd09b355c
#
_cell.length_a   1.000
_cell.length_b   1.000
_cell.length_c   1.000
_cell.angle_alpha   90.00
_cell.angle_beta   90.00
_cell.angle_gamma   90.00
#
_symmetry.space_group_name_H-M   'P 1'
#
loop_
_entity.id
_entity.type
_entity.pdbx_description
1 polymer ?
#
loop_
_entity_poly.entity_id
_entity_poly.type
_entity_poly.pdbx_seq_one_letter_code
_entity_poly.pdbx_strand_id
1 'polypeptide(L)'
;MNLSHKLLTLLLMIMTGCSNAPVTQAVAIPTKGGITFKNTVVSLTFDDGDADNYAARSILADNNLHATFYIVSGFTNTNGYMTSDQLRGLYNDGNEIGGHTLSHTKLTKENDDNLIKREICLDRSNLMAYGFEVTSFAYPYGYYDERAKQTVHDCGYNNARVVSGGLNTIPPNDAYTLPALPYIVSDTKFAKMTRYVKDVENEGGGWAIFIFHHVCDGCDKFAVDLDTFTKFSNWLGNQQANNGLIIKTIDEVVGGEVKPPVIP
;
A
#
# COMPACT_ATOMS: atom_id res chain seq x y z
N MET A 1 88.73 -16.39 12.43
CA MET A 1 87.78 -17.39 12.85
C MET A 1 86.40 -16.79 12.71
N ASN A 2 85.71 -16.97 11.55
CA ASN A 2 84.40 -16.49 11.27
C ASN A 2 83.57 -17.62 10.70
N LEU A 3 82.63 -18.12 11.43
CA LEU A 3 81.68 -19.12 11.00
C LEU A 3 80.48 -18.41 10.34
N SER A 4 80.29 -18.63 9.05
CA SER A 4 79.21 -18.12 8.25
C SER A 4 78.02 -19.14 8.36
N HIS A 5 76.93 -18.74 8.89
CA HIS A 5 75.69 -19.52 8.88
C HIS A 5 74.90 -19.20 7.63
N LYS A 6 74.75 -20.16 6.73
CA LYS A 6 73.81 -20.07 5.60
C LYS A 6 72.40 -20.42 6.04
N LEU A 7 71.51 -19.45 5.96
CA LEU A 7 70.06 -19.61 6.17
C LEU A 7 69.42 -20.15 4.89
N LEU A 8 68.85 -21.33 4.95
CA LEU A 8 68.16 -21.99 3.85
C LEU A 8 66.67 -21.55 3.92
N THR A 9 66.26 -20.70 3.01
CA THR A 9 64.83 -20.23 2.94
C THR A 9 64.03 -21.26 2.15
N LEU A 10 63.12 -21.95 2.83
CA LEU A 10 62.16 -22.89 2.22
C LEU A 10 60.98 -22.10 1.74
N LEU A 11 60.81 -22.00 0.40
CA LEU A 11 59.67 -21.33 -0.26
C LEU A 11 58.50 -22.31 -0.34
N LEU A 12 57.47 -22.10 0.49
CA LEU A 12 56.23 -22.89 0.49
C LEU A 12 55.32 -22.32 -0.57
N MET A 13 55.14 -22.97 -1.72
CA MET A 13 54.10 -22.62 -2.71
C MET A 13 52.74 -23.09 -2.22
N ILE A 14 51.89 -22.15 -1.88
CA ILE A 14 50.45 -22.42 -1.60
C ILE A 14 49.76 -22.40 -2.96
N MET A 15 49.36 -23.55 -3.45
CA MET A 15 48.46 -23.69 -4.60
C MET A 15 47.03 -23.39 -4.14
N THR A 16 46.48 -22.19 -4.44
CA THR A 16 45.08 -21.89 -4.30
C THR A 16 44.31 -22.50 -5.47
N GLY A 17 43.72 -23.63 -5.25
CA GLY A 17 42.79 -24.25 -6.18
C GLY A 17 41.47 -23.46 -6.22
N CYS A 18 41.19 -22.71 -7.27
CA CYS A 18 39.86 -22.20 -7.59
C CYS A 18 38.98 -23.37 -8.01
N SER A 19 38.09 -23.81 -7.13
CA SER A 19 37.01 -24.71 -7.50
C SER A 19 35.89 -23.90 -8.20
N ASN A 20 35.86 -23.99 -9.52
CA ASN A 20 34.71 -23.54 -10.30
C ASN A 20 33.56 -24.51 -10.07
N ALA A 21 32.70 -24.24 -9.10
CA ALA A 21 31.40 -24.89 -9.03
C ALA A 21 30.56 -24.42 -10.21
N PRO A 22 29.87 -25.31 -10.96
CA PRO A 22 28.99 -24.88 -12.02
C PRO A 22 27.81 -24.11 -11.41
N VAL A 23 27.66 -22.83 -11.79
CA VAL A 23 26.44 -22.07 -11.56
C VAL A 23 25.36 -22.74 -12.39
N THR A 24 24.54 -23.56 -11.76
CA THR A 24 23.29 -24.03 -12.37
C THR A 24 22.39 -22.82 -12.57
N GLN A 25 22.39 -22.25 -13.78
CA GLN A 25 21.33 -21.35 -14.20
C GLN A 25 20.02 -22.13 -14.11
N ALA A 26 19.12 -21.68 -13.22
CA ALA A 26 17.75 -22.15 -13.22
C ALA A 26 17.16 -21.85 -14.60
N VAL A 27 16.91 -22.90 -15.37
CA VAL A 27 16.19 -22.79 -16.65
C VAL A 27 14.77 -22.34 -16.30
N ALA A 28 14.45 -21.10 -16.63
CA ALA A 28 13.11 -20.59 -16.52
C ALA A 28 12.20 -21.46 -17.41
N ILE A 29 11.30 -22.21 -16.80
CA ILE A 29 10.28 -22.97 -17.50
C ILE A 29 9.36 -21.94 -18.18
N PRO A 30 9.25 -21.91 -19.51
CA PRO A 30 8.34 -20.98 -20.17
C PRO A 30 6.91 -21.33 -19.76
N THR A 31 6.29 -20.49 -18.93
CA THR A 31 4.89 -20.57 -18.59
C THR A 31 4.09 -20.19 -19.83
N LYS A 32 3.29 -21.14 -20.29
CA LYS A 32 2.44 -21.05 -21.46
C LYS A 32 1.50 -19.85 -21.34
N GLY A 33 1.79 -18.72 -22.03
CA GLY A 33 0.81 -17.69 -22.36
C GLY A 33 0.25 -16.84 -21.21
N GLY A 34 1.02 -16.51 -20.17
CA GLY A 34 0.63 -15.55 -19.14
C GLY A 34 0.89 -14.09 -19.56
N ILE A 35 0.03 -13.17 -19.14
CA ILE A 35 0.29 -11.72 -19.27
C ILE A 35 1.55 -11.38 -18.45
N THR A 36 2.50 -10.66 -19.05
CA THR A 36 3.63 -10.07 -18.33
C THR A 36 3.29 -8.62 -18.07
N PHE A 37 3.32 -8.22 -16.81
CA PHE A 37 3.07 -6.84 -16.40
C PHE A 37 4.37 -6.03 -16.49
N LYS A 38 4.40 -5.02 -17.35
CA LYS A 38 5.62 -4.19 -17.57
C LYS A 38 5.52 -2.82 -16.94
N ASN A 39 4.31 -2.26 -16.95
CA ASN A 39 4.06 -0.87 -16.54
C ASN A 39 2.84 -0.76 -15.61
N THR A 40 2.40 -1.86 -15.00
CA THR A 40 1.22 -1.88 -14.15
C THR A 40 1.62 -1.83 -12.68
N VAL A 41 1.14 -0.81 -11.98
CA VAL A 41 1.23 -0.66 -10.52
C VAL A 41 -0.17 -0.85 -9.94
N VAL A 42 -0.24 -1.56 -8.81
CA VAL A 42 -1.48 -1.77 -8.07
C VAL A 42 -1.26 -1.34 -6.62
N SER A 43 -2.19 -0.55 -6.07
CA SER A 43 -2.29 -0.28 -4.65
C SER A 43 -3.60 -0.86 -4.10
N LEU A 44 -3.49 -1.55 -2.97
CA LEU A 44 -4.64 -2.03 -2.21
C LEU A 44 -4.92 -1.02 -1.12
N THR A 45 -6.16 -0.51 -1.02
CA THR A 45 -6.54 0.44 0.03
C THR A 45 -7.75 -0.07 0.80
N PHE A 46 -7.73 0.13 2.11
CA PHE A 46 -8.81 -0.23 3.03
C PHE A 46 -9.32 1.04 3.70
N ASP A 47 -10.61 1.32 3.60
CA ASP A 47 -11.22 2.51 4.16
C ASP A 47 -11.83 2.24 5.55
N ASP A 48 -12.15 3.31 6.27
CA ASP A 48 -12.87 3.40 7.54
C ASP A 48 -12.11 2.91 8.79
N GLY A 49 -11.27 1.90 8.67
CA GLY A 49 -10.56 1.32 9.80
C GLY A 49 -11.40 0.34 10.62
N ASP A 50 -12.37 -0.32 9.99
CA ASP A 50 -13.20 -1.36 10.62
C ASP A 50 -12.37 -2.50 11.18
N ALA A 51 -12.83 -3.11 12.28
CA ALA A 51 -12.07 -4.15 12.98
C ALA A 51 -11.80 -5.39 12.12
N ASP A 52 -12.70 -5.72 11.18
CA ASP A 52 -12.55 -6.85 10.26
C ASP A 52 -11.48 -6.64 9.18
N ASN A 53 -11.07 -5.39 8.90
CA ASN A 53 -9.93 -5.11 8.01
C ASN A 53 -8.64 -5.78 8.53
N TYR A 54 -8.54 -6.01 9.84
CA TYR A 54 -7.37 -6.65 10.42
C TYR A 54 -7.18 -8.10 9.95
N ALA A 55 -8.23 -8.76 9.45
CA ALA A 55 -8.14 -10.08 8.83
C ALA A 55 -7.25 -10.10 7.57
N ALA A 56 -7.11 -8.96 6.89
CA ALA A 56 -6.22 -8.84 5.73
C ALA A 56 -4.73 -8.97 6.11
N ARG A 57 -4.33 -8.66 7.36
CA ARG A 57 -2.94 -8.58 7.80
C ARG A 57 -2.11 -9.81 7.45
N SER A 58 -2.55 -10.99 7.91
CA SER A 58 -1.81 -12.24 7.66
C SER A 58 -1.79 -12.61 6.17
N ILE A 59 -2.91 -12.37 5.47
CA ILE A 59 -3.03 -12.68 4.05
C ILE A 59 -2.06 -11.82 3.21
N LEU A 60 -1.93 -10.54 3.53
CA LEU A 60 -0.98 -9.64 2.88
C LEU A 60 0.46 -10.08 3.17
N ALA A 61 0.79 -10.35 4.44
CA ALA A 61 2.12 -10.80 4.85
C ALA A 61 2.54 -12.11 4.18
N ASP A 62 1.66 -13.11 4.12
CA ASP A 62 1.89 -14.41 3.48
C ASP A 62 2.21 -14.29 1.98
N ASN A 63 1.81 -13.18 1.36
CA ASN A 63 2.02 -12.90 -0.06
C ASN A 63 3.07 -11.82 -0.34
N ASN A 64 3.76 -11.33 0.69
CA ASN A 64 4.73 -10.22 0.60
C ASN A 64 4.11 -8.99 -0.09
N LEU A 65 2.88 -8.64 0.33
CA LEU A 65 2.13 -7.49 -0.13
C LEU A 65 1.98 -6.48 1.01
N HIS A 66 1.99 -5.20 0.64
CA HIS A 66 1.65 -4.11 1.54
C HIS A 66 0.43 -3.37 1.00
N ALA A 67 -0.33 -2.74 1.90
CA ALA A 67 -1.54 -2.00 1.58
C ALA A 67 -1.58 -0.68 2.36
N THR A 68 -2.46 0.24 1.95
CA THR A 68 -2.73 1.49 2.65
C THR A 68 -4.05 1.37 3.40
N PHE A 69 -4.04 1.65 4.71
CA PHE A 69 -5.23 1.65 5.56
C PHE A 69 -5.59 3.09 5.90
N TYR A 70 -6.71 3.58 5.38
CA TYR A 70 -7.26 4.90 5.66
C TYR A 70 -8.16 4.86 6.89
N ILE A 71 -7.74 5.53 7.95
CA ILE A 71 -8.31 5.39 9.29
C ILE A 71 -9.10 6.63 9.66
N VAL A 72 -10.34 6.44 10.12
CA VAL A 72 -11.12 7.47 10.81
C VAL A 72 -10.60 7.55 12.25
N SER A 73 -9.72 8.51 12.53
CA SER A 73 -8.96 8.50 13.79
C SER A 73 -9.82 8.62 15.06
N GLY A 74 -10.98 9.27 14.96
CA GLY A 74 -11.92 9.37 16.07
C GLY A 74 -12.63 8.06 16.41
N PHE A 75 -12.58 7.06 15.55
CA PHE A 75 -13.19 5.74 15.79
C PHE A 75 -12.18 4.71 16.33
N THR A 76 -10.89 4.99 16.23
CA THR A 76 -9.82 4.09 16.75
C THR A 76 -10.06 3.76 18.23
N ASN A 77 -9.93 2.50 18.61
CA ASN A 77 -10.20 1.96 19.94
C ASN A 77 -11.70 1.96 20.35
N THR A 78 -12.61 2.24 19.44
CA THR A 78 -14.06 2.11 19.71
C THR A 78 -14.57 0.75 19.22
N ASN A 79 -15.77 0.35 19.68
CA ASN A 79 -16.37 -0.93 19.28
C ASN A 79 -16.64 -0.97 17.76
N GLY A 80 -16.22 -2.04 17.12
CA GLY A 80 -16.36 -2.23 15.68
C GLY A 80 -15.18 -1.72 14.84
N TYR A 81 -14.24 -0.99 15.44
CA TYR A 81 -13.07 -0.45 14.75
C TYR A 81 -11.76 -1.01 15.30
N MET A 82 -10.69 -0.91 14.50
CA MET A 82 -9.37 -1.36 14.89
C MET A 82 -8.83 -0.57 16.10
N THR A 83 -8.11 -1.29 16.95
CA THR A 83 -7.37 -0.69 18.06
C THR A 83 -6.06 -0.08 17.56
N SER A 84 -5.50 0.86 18.33
CA SER A 84 -4.16 1.42 18.05
C SER A 84 -3.06 0.35 18.02
N ASP A 85 -3.21 -0.74 18.80
CA ASP A 85 -2.27 -1.87 18.75
C ASP A 85 -2.39 -2.68 17.44
N GLN A 86 -3.61 -2.85 16.92
CA GLN A 86 -3.82 -3.48 15.61
C GLN A 86 -3.26 -2.62 14.48
N LEU A 87 -3.49 -1.31 14.51
CA LEU A 87 -2.87 -0.37 13.56
C LEU A 87 -1.34 -0.42 13.65
N ARG A 88 -0.77 -0.49 14.86
CA ARG A 88 0.66 -0.67 15.07
C ARG A 88 1.18 -1.96 14.46
N GLY A 89 0.42 -3.04 14.58
CA GLY A 89 0.73 -4.33 13.95
C GLY A 89 0.80 -4.22 12.44
N LEU A 90 -0.19 -3.59 11.79
CA LEU A 90 -0.20 -3.33 10.34
C LEU A 90 1.00 -2.48 9.91
N TYR A 91 1.26 -1.38 10.62
CA TYR A 91 2.37 -0.47 10.33
C TYR A 91 3.73 -1.15 10.44
N ASN A 92 3.95 -1.96 11.48
CA ASN A 92 5.20 -2.70 11.67
C ASN A 92 5.43 -3.78 10.60
N ASP A 93 4.37 -4.27 9.96
CA ASP A 93 4.46 -5.21 8.84
C ASP A 93 4.70 -4.49 7.49
N GLY A 94 4.91 -3.15 7.49
CA GLY A 94 5.19 -2.36 6.29
C GLY A 94 3.96 -1.81 5.58
N ASN A 95 2.76 -1.93 6.17
CA ASN A 95 1.57 -1.28 5.63
C ASN A 95 1.57 0.22 5.97
N GLU A 96 0.98 1.01 5.08
CA GLU A 96 0.78 2.44 5.27
C GLU A 96 -0.48 2.71 6.09
N ILE A 97 -0.40 3.68 7.02
CA ILE A 97 -1.55 4.25 7.72
C ILE A 97 -1.81 5.65 7.15
N GLY A 98 -2.96 5.84 6.52
CA GLY A 98 -3.44 7.11 5.99
C GLY A 98 -4.63 7.67 6.78
N GLY A 99 -4.97 8.94 6.54
CA GLY A 99 -6.09 9.62 7.20
C GLY A 99 -7.40 9.51 6.41
N HIS A 100 -8.52 9.47 7.15
CA HIS A 100 -9.87 9.40 6.59
C HIS A 100 -10.87 10.30 7.33
N THR A 101 -10.43 11.46 7.77
CA THR A 101 -11.10 12.41 8.64
C THR A 101 -11.28 11.93 10.10
N LEU A 102 -11.56 12.88 10.98
CA LEU A 102 -11.75 12.61 12.39
C LEU A 102 -13.03 11.78 12.65
N SER A 103 -14.11 12.01 11.89
CA SER A 103 -15.44 11.44 12.15
C SER A 103 -16.20 11.00 10.89
N HIS A 104 -15.47 10.67 9.81
CA HIS A 104 -16.03 10.24 8.53
C HIS A 104 -16.98 11.26 7.89
N THR A 105 -16.66 12.54 8.04
CA THR A 105 -17.49 13.66 7.56
C THR A 105 -17.31 13.90 6.07
N LYS A 106 -18.41 14.14 5.34
CA LYS A 106 -18.38 14.63 3.97
C LYS A 106 -17.78 16.03 3.91
N LEU A 107 -16.70 16.21 3.14
CA LEU A 107 -15.97 17.48 3.04
C LEU A 107 -16.49 18.30 1.87
N THR A 108 -17.63 18.93 2.05
CA THR A 108 -18.34 19.69 1.00
C THR A 108 -18.67 21.10 1.45
N LYS A 109 -19.28 21.88 0.57
CA LYS A 109 -19.66 23.29 0.81
C LYS A 109 -20.63 23.52 1.97
N GLU A 110 -21.30 22.49 2.44
CA GLU A 110 -22.17 22.55 3.61
C GLU A 110 -21.42 22.69 4.93
N ASN A 111 -20.12 22.35 4.93
CA ASN A 111 -19.25 22.45 6.09
C ASN A 111 -18.59 23.83 6.15
N ASP A 112 -18.39 24.38 7.34
CA ASP A 112 -17.55 25.56 7.52
C ASP A 112 -16.06 25.20 7.50
N ASP A 113 -15.20 26.20 7.30
CA ASP A 113 -13.76 25.99 7.16
C ASP A 113 -13.12 25.45 8.44
N ASN A 114 -13.62 25.80 9.62
CA ASN A 114 -13.08 25.30 10.90
C ASN A 114 -13.41 23.82 11.07
N LEU A 115 -14.62 23.40 10.66
CA LEU A 115 -14.98 21.99 10.67
C LEU A 115 -14.10 21.19 9.69
N ILE A 116 -13.95 21.65 8.46
CA ILE A 116 -13.09 21.00 7.45
C ILE A 116 -11.66 20.87 7.99
N LYS A 117 -11.10 21.95 8.54
CA LYS A 117 -9.76 21.95 9.10
C LYS A 117 -9.62 20.99 10.28
N ARG A 118 -10.59 20.97 11.18
CA ARG A 118 -10.61 20.04 12.31
C ARG A 118 -10.67 18.59 11.84
N GLU A 119 -11.55 18.28 10.90
CA GLU A 119 -11.74 16.92 10.38
C GLU A 119 -10.48 16.38 9.71
N ILE A 120 -9.71 17.21 9.05
CA ILE A 120 -8.51 16.81 8.29
C ILE A 120 -7.23 16.91 9.14
N CYS A 121 -6.95 18.07 9.74
CA CYS A 121 -5.69 18.27 10.45
C CYS A 121 -5.64 17.50 11.79
N LEU A 122 -6.75 17.47 12.56
CA LEU A 122 -6.77 16.75 13.83
C LEU A 122 -6.74 15.24 13.62
N ASP A 123 -7.41 14.74 12.57
CA ASP A 123 -7.30 13.34 12.14
C ASP A 123 -5.83 12.93 11.96
N ARG A 124 -5.11 13.67 11.12
CA ARG A 124 -3.68 13.41 10.88
C ARG A 124 -2.87 13.50 12.16
N SER A 125 -3.11 14.51 12.98
CA SER A 125 -2.38 14.71 14.24
C SER A 125 -2.61 13.57 15.22
N ASN A 126 -3.83 13.04 15.30
CA ASN A 126 -4.17 11.89 16.16
C ASN A 126 -3.41 10.63 15.69
N LEU A 127 -3.40 10.34 14.40
CA LEU A 127 -2.67 9.20 13.85
C LEU A 127 -1.16 9.34 14.06
N MET A 128 -0.60 10.54 13.86
CA MET A 128 0.80 10.80 14.12
C MET A 128 1.15 10.73 15.63
N ALA A 129 0.22 11.05 16.53
CA ALA A 129 0.41 10.86 17.97
C ALA A 129 0.52 9.39 18.38
N TYR A 130 -0.08 8.48 17.61
CA TYR A 130 0.19 7.05 17.73
C TYR A 130 1.58 6.65 17.17
N GLY A 131 2.33 7.59 16.56
CA GLY A 131 3.69 7.41 16.02
C GLY A 131 3.71 6.83 14.61
N PHE A 132 2.67 7.04 13.82
CA PHE A 132 2.64 6.70 12.39
C PHE A 132 3.17 7.89 11.57
N GLU A 133 3.83 7.59 10.46
CA GLU A 133 4.12 8.55 9.41
C GLU A 133 2.90 8.63 8.49
N VAL A 134 2.20 9.78 8.49
CA VAL A 134 0.91 9.92 7.80
C VAL A 134 1.05 10.93 6.66
N THR A 135 1.07 10.43 5.43
CA THR A 135 1.30 11.23 4.23
C THR A 135 0.13 11.18 3.24
N SER A 136 -0.73 10.17 3.32
CA SER A 136 -1.83 9.93 2.40
C SER A 136 -3.19 10.14 3.07
N PHE A 137 -4.15 10.66 2.29
CA PHE A 137 -5.51 10.91 2.72
C PHE A 137 -6.52 10.26 1.77
N ALA A 138 -7.69 9.90 2.26
CA ALA A 138 -8.84 9.55 1.43
C ALA A 138 -10.06 10.40 1.83
N TYR A 139 -10.75 10.96 0.82
CA TYR A 139 -11.97 11.72 1.06
C TYR A 139 -13.14 10.78 1.37
N PRO A 140 -13.81 10.92 2.53
CA PRO A 140 -15.01 10.13 2.82
C PRO A 140 -16.05 10.23 1.70
N TYR A 141 -16.56 9.07 1.25
CA TYR A 141 -17.47 8.94 0.11
C TYR A 141 -16.93 9.51 -1.22
N GLY A 142 -15.64 9.92 -1.28
CA GLY A 142 -15.04 10.64 -2.41
C GLY A 142 -15.49 12.10 -2.54
N TYR A 143 -16.21 12.66 -1.54
CA TYR A 143 -16.68 14.03 -1.59
C TYR A 143 -15.67 15.03 -1.06
N TYR A 144 -15.39 16.05 -1.86
CA TYR A 144 -14.54 17.18 -1.53
C TYR A 144 -14.96 18.42 -2.32
N ASP A 145 -14.51 19.59 -1.89
CA ASP A 145 -14.47 20.81 -2.68
C ASP A 145 -13.02 21.37 -2.67
N GLU A 146 -12.75 22.45 -3.39
CA GLU A 146 -11.41 23.03 -3.50
C GLU A 146 -10.84 23.50 -2.15
N ARG A 147 -11.69 23.90 -1.18
CA ARG A 147 -11.27 24.26 0.18
C ARG A 147 -10.79 23.02 0.94
N ALA A 148 -11.53 21.94 0.87
CA ALA A 148 -11.14 20.66 1.47
C ALA A 148 -9.82 20.17 0.86
N LYS A 149 -9.69 20.21 -0.46
CA LYS A 149 -8.46 19.86 -1.17
C LYS A 149 -7.27 20.70 -0.72
N GLN A 150 -7.44 22.02 -0.65
CA GLN A 150 -6.40 22.91 -0.14
C GLN A 150 -6.06 22.61 1.33
N THR A 151 -7.07 22.34 2.16
CA THR A 151 -6.87 22.00 3.57
C THR A 151 -6.09 20.70 3.75
N VAL A 152 -6.33 19.68 2.92
CA VAL A 152 -5.55 18.43 2.92
C VAL A 152 -4.06 18.73 2.70
N HIS A 153 -3.75 19.55 1.68
CA HIS A 153 -2.39 20.01 1.43
C HIS A 153 -1.80 20.76 2.64
N ASP A 154 -2.55 21.72 3.20
CA ASP A 154 -2.09 22.59 4.29
C ASP A 154 -1.94 21.84 5.62
N CYS A 155 -2.71 20.78 5.84
CA CYS A 155 -2.54 19.87 6.99
C CYS A 155 -1.32 18.95 6.85
N GLY A 156 -0.64 18.96 5.70
CA GLY A 156 0.64 18.28 5.50
C GLY A 156 0.57 16.91 4.87
N TYR A 157 -0.56 16.53 4.28
CA TYR A 157 -0.64 15.35 3.43
C TYR A 157 0.06 15.60 2.08
N ASN A 158 0.58 14.56 1.46
CA ASN A 158 1.23 14.62 0.15
C ASN A 158 0.28 14.26 -0.99
N ASN A 159 -0.82 13.58 -0.67
CA ASN A 159 -1.79 13.12 -1.65
C ASN A 159 -3.18 12.92 -1.02
N ALA A 160 -4.18 12.78 -1.90
CA ALA A 160 -5.54 12.40 -1.50
C ALA A 160 -6.26 11.59 -2.58
N ARG A 161 -6.97 10.53 -2.19
CA ARG A 161 -7.71 9.61 -3.05
C ARG A 161 -9.21 9.94 -3.04
N VAL A 162 -9.82 9.85 -4.24
CA VAL A 162 -11.27 9.85 -4.46
C VAL A 162 -11.78 8.44 -4.79
N VAL A 163 -13.10 8.21 -4.82
CA VAL A 163 -13.69 6.86 -4.96
C VAL A 163 -13.98 6.42 -6.40
N SER A 164 -13.66 7.24 -7.39
CA SER A 164 -13.96 6.96 -8.80
C SER A 164 -12.98 7.69 -9.71
N GLY A 165 -13.05 7.43 -11.02
CA GLY A 165 -12.25 8.13 -12.02
C GLY A 165 -11.32 7.23 -12.81
N GLY A 166 -11.08 5.98 -12.39
CA GLY A 166 -10.34 4.99 -13.19
C GLY A 166 -8.86 4.86 -12.80
N LEU A 167 -7.97 5.07 -13.74
CA LEU A 167 -6.54 4.84 -13.59
C LEU A 167 -5.76 6.14 -13.40
N ASN A 168 -4.63 6.03 -12.72
CA ASN A 168 -3.65 7.11 -12.59
C ASN A 168 -2.49 6.90 -13.56
N THR A 169 -1.89 7.99 -14.00
CA THR A 169 -0.53 8.01 -14.55
C THR A 169 0.50 7.95 -13.41
N ILE A 170 1.76 7.64 -13.74
CA ILE A 170 2.88 7.73 -12.81
C ILE A 170 3.95 8.67 -13.41
N PRO A 171 4.18 9.85 -12.82
CA PRO A 171 3.50 10.43 -11.66
C PRO A 171 2.01 10.77 -11.95
N PRO A 172 1.15 10.89 -10.92
CA PRO A 172 -0.25 11.24 -11.09
C PRO A 172 -0.41 12.68 -11.61
N ASN A 173 -1.46 12.93 -12.40
CA ASN A 173 -1.76 14.26 -12.93
C ASN A 173 -2.11 15.26 -11.80
N ASP A 174 -2.83 14.80 -10.79
CA ASP A 174 -3.17 15.55 -9.58
C ASP A 174 -3.07 14.60 -8.36
N ALA A 175 -2.05 14.80 -7.53
CA ALA A 175 -1.83 13.98 -6.36
C ALA A 175 -2.94 14.13 -5.31
N TYR A 176 -3.71 15.23 -5.33
CA TYR A 176 -4.77 15.48 -4.36
C TYR A 176 -6.17 15.05 -4.83
N THR A 177 -6.25 14.37 -5.96
CA THR A 177 -7.49 13.77 -6.46
C THR A 177 -7.21 12.46 -7.19
N LEU A 178 -6.47 11.55 -6.54
CA LEU A 178 -6.11 10.25 -7.10
C LEU A 178 -7.37 9.45 -7.43
N PRO A 179 -7.67 9.18 -8.71
CA PRO A 179 -8.77 8.31 -9.08
C PRO A 179 -8.54 6.88 -8.60
N ALA A 180 -9.64 6.16 -8.35
CA ALA A 180 -9.60 4.76 -7.97
C ALA A 180 -10.57 3.94 -8.84
N LEU A 181 -10.36 2.63 -8.86
CA LEU A 181 -11.31 1.68 -9.41
C LEU A 181 -12.62 1.71 -8.60
N PRO A 182 -13.74 1.22 -9.16
CA PRO A 182 -14.95 1.04 -8.36
C PRO A 182 -14.65 0.19 -7.13
N TYR A 183 -15.15 0.60 -5.95
CA TYR A 183 -14.94 -0.14 -4.71
C TYR A 183 -15.49 -1.58 -4.81
N ILE A 184 -14.86 -2.46 -4.05
CA ILE A 184 -15.23 -3.87 -4.00
C ILE A 184 -16.50 -4.02 -3.17
N VAL A 185 -17.42 -4.85 -3.64
CA VAL A 185 -18.70 -5.18 -3.00
C VAL A 185 -18.87 -6.70 -2.92
N SER A 186 -19.81 -7.17 -2.12
CA SER A 186 -20.00 -8.58 -1.77
C SER A 186 -20.26 -9.53 -2.98
N ASP A 187 -20.69 -9.01 -4.12
CA ASP A 187 -20.83 -9.78 -5.36
C ASP A 187 -19.59 -9.73 -6.26
N THR A 188 -18.55 -8.97 -5.89
CA THR A 188 -17.31 -8.86 -6.67
C THR A 188 -16.50 -10.14 -6.56
N LYS A 189 -16.43 -10.88 -7.66
CA LYS A 189 -15.72 -12.17 -7.71
C LYS A 189 -14.23 -11.97 -8.07
N PHE A 190 -13.40 -12.92 -7.65
CA PHE A 190 -11.97 -13.00 -7.97
C PHE A 190 -11.67 -12.70 -9.45
N ALA A 191 -12.44 -13.27 -10.38
CA ALA A 191 -12.26 -13.07 -11.83
C ALA A 191 -12.45 -11.60 -12.26
N LYS A 192 -13.32 -10.83 -11.59
CA LYS A 192 -13.53 -9.41 -11.88
C LYS A 192 -12.33 -8.59 -11.40
N MET A 193 -11.81 -8.86 -10.20
CA MET A 193 -10.64 -8.15 -9.65
C MET A 193 -9.38 -8.41 -10.49
N THR A 194 -9.10 -9.67 -10.84
CA THR A 194 -7.96 -10.00 -11.71
C THR A 194 -8.10 -9.42 -13.12
N ARG A 195 -9.34 -9.30 -13.63
CA ARG A 195 -9.58 -8.64 -14.91
C ARG A 195 -9.23 -7.17 -14.86
N TYR A 196 -9.61 -6.43 -13.81
CA TYR A 196 -9.22 -5.03 -13.66
C TYR A 196 -7.70 -4.83 -13.81
N VAL A 197 -6.90 -5.65 -13.13
CA VAL A 197 -5.44 -5.56 -13.22
C VAL A 197 -4.93 -5.87 -14.64
N LYS A 198 -5.51 -6.89 -15.29
CA LYS A 198 -5.13 -7.26 -16.67
C LYS A 198 -5.53 -6.19 -17.68
N ASP A 199 -6.67 -5.57 -17.49
CA ASP A 199 -7.16 -4.49 -18.38
C ASP A 199 -6.20 -3.30 -18.33
N VAL A 200 -5.66 -2.94 -17.16
CA VAL A 200 -4.61 -1.90 -17.02
C VAL A 200 -3.40 -2.20 -17.89
N GLU A 201 -2.85 -3.42 -17.82
CA GLU A 201 -1.70 -3.80 -18.65
C GLU A 201 -2.05 -3.82 -20.15
N ASN A 202 -3.25 -4.29 -20.51
CA ASN A 202 -3.71 -4.31 -21.90
C ASN A 202 -3.89 -2.91 -22.50
N GLU A 203 -4.18 -1.91 -21.66
CA GLU A 203 -4.29 -0.49 -22.03
C GLU A 203 -2.93 0.23 -22.06
N GLY A 204 -1.83 -0.48 -21.80
CA GLY A 204 -0.47 0.06 -21.87
C GLY A 204 0.18 0.32 -20.50
N GLY A 205 -0.46 -0.10 -19.42
CA GLY A 205 -0.01 0.10 -18.05
C GLY A 205 -0.65 1.32 -17.38
N GLY A 206 -0.24 1.58 -16.15
CA GLY A 206 -0.76 2.66 -15.30
C GLY A 206 -0.83 2.23 -13.85
N TRP A 207 -1.48 3.03 -13.04
CA TRP A 207 -1.63 2.78 -11.62
C TRP A 207 -3.11 2.59 -11.26
N ALA A 208 -3.45 1.38 -10.78
CA ALA A 208 -4.78 1.00 -10.33
C ALA A 208 -4.84 0.99 -8.80
N ILE A 209 -5.80 1.71 -8.23
CA ILE A 209 -6.07 1.76 -6.79
C ILE A 209 -7.36 0.98 -6.51
N PHE A 210 -7.27 -0.09 -5.73
CA PHE A 210 -8.42 -0.88 -5.26
C PHE A 210 -8.92 -0.34 -3.92
N ILE A 211 -10.23 -0.28 -3.74
CA ILE A 211 -10.88 0.15 -2.49
C ILE A 211 -11.65 -1.03 -1.89
N PHE A 212 -11.26 -1.40 -0.67
CA PHE A 212 -11.94 -2.36 0.19
C PHE A 212 -12.48 -1.62 1.43
N HIS A 213 -13.61 -2.08 1.97
CA HIS A 213 -14.16 -1.60 3.24
C HIS A 213 -14.14 -2.71 4.29
N HIS A 214 -14.73 -3.87 4.01
CA HIS A 214 -14.79 -5.00 4.93
C HIS A 214 -14.13 -6.25 4.35
N VAL A 215 -13.46 -7.04 5.20
CA VAL A 215 -12.90 -8.35 4.85
C VAL A 215 -13.55 -9.42 5.72
N CYS A 216 -14.70 -9.91 5.30
CA CYS A 216 -15.53 -10.84 6.07
C CYS A 216 -16.54 -11.56 5.18
N ASP A 217 -17.02 -12.70 5.64
CA ASP A 217 -18.01 -13.49 4.90
C ASP A 217 -19.44 -12.98 5.19
N GLY A 218 -20.00 -12.21 4.23
CA GLY A 218 -21.39 -11.77 4.25
C GLY A 218 -21.78 -10.77 5.35
N CYS A 219 -20.81 -10.07 5.96
CA CYS A 219 -21.07 -9.13 7.06
C CYS A 219 -21.66 -7.80 6.57
N ASP A 220 -21.31 -7.34 5.37
CA ASP A 220 -21.77 -6.09 4.77
C ASP A 220 -21.85 -6.19 3.25
N LYS A 221 -22.59 -5.28 2.60
CA LYS A 221 -22.67 -5.15 1.14
C LYS A 221 -21.37 -4.68 0.50
N PHE A 222 -20.51 -3.98 1.25
CA PHE A 222 -19.18 -3.53 0.81
C PHE A 222 -18.07 -4.47 1.27
N ALA A 223 -18.41 -5.70 1.69
CA ALA A 223 -17.45 -6.72 2.07
C ALA A 223 -16.85 -7.45 0.86
N VAL A 224 -15.62 -7.90 1.02
CA VAL A 224 -15.05 -8.98 0.22
C VAL A 224 -15.00 -10.23 1.09
N ASP A 225 -15.43 -11.37 0.54
CA ASP A 225 -15.30 -12.65 1.24
C ASP A 225 -13.83 -12.98 1.48
N LEU A 226 -13.53 -13.54 2.65
CA LEU A 226 -12.16 -13.88 3.05
C LEU A 226 -11.46 -14.80 2.04
N ASP A 227 -12.18 -15.80 1.52
CA ASP A 227 -11.67 -16.71 0.47
C ASP A 227 -11.36 -15.96 -0.83
N THR A 228 -12.24 -15.04 -1.23
CA THR A 228 -12.05 -14.22 -2.45
C THR A 228 -10.87 -13.28 -2.31
N PHE A 229 -10.70 -12.62 -1.15
CA PHE A 229 -9.56 -11.76 -0.87
C PHE A 229 -8.26 -12.55 -0.81
N THR A 230 -8.26 -13.72 -0.15
CA THR A 230 -7.10 -14.63 -0.09
C THR A 230 -6.65 -15.07 -1.50
N LYS A 231 -7.58 -15.50 -2.34
CA LYS A 231 -7.28 -15.90 -3.73
C LYS A 231 -6.72 -14.73 -4.55
N PHE A 232 -7.25 -13.54 -4.36
CA PHE A 232 -6.77 -12.35 -5.07
C PHE A 232 -5.36 -11.95 -4.62
N SER A 233 -5.10 -11.94 -3.31
CA SER A 233 -3.78 -11.65 -2.74
C SER A 233 -2.73 -12.68 -3.18
N ASN A 234 -3.05 -13.98 -3.15
CA ASN A 234 -2.19 -15.04 -3.66
C ASN A 234 -1.87 -14.85 -5.15
N TRP A 235 -2.88 -14.45 -5.94
CA TRP A 235 -2.67 -14.16 -7.36
C TRP A 235 -1.77 -12.94 -7.54
N LEU A 236 -1.98 -11.85 -6.81
CA LEU A 236 -1.15 -10.63 -6.87
C LEU A 236 0.30 -10.94 -6.51
N GLY A 237 0.55 -11.63 -5.39
CA GLY A 237 1.90 -12.02 -4.97
C GLY A 237 2.60 -12.88 -6.02
N ASN A 238 1.87 -13.82 -6.66
CA ASN A 238 2.41 -14.60 -7.76
C ASN A 238 2.74 -13.75 -8.99
N GLN A 239 1.87 -12.78 -9.38
CA GLN A 239 2.15 -11.87 -10.49
C GLN A 239 3.33 -10.95 -10.20
N GLN A 240 3.45 -10.46 -8.95
CA GLN A 240 4.60 -9.67 -8.51
C GLN A 240 5.90 -10.47 -8.61
N ALA A 241 5.91 -11.68 -8.10
CA ALA A 241 7.11 -12.54 -8.07
C ALA A 241 7.56 -13.01 -9.47
N ASN A 242 6.63 -13.26 -10.40
CA ASN A 242 6.93 -13.99 -11.63
C ASN A 242 6.65 -13.23 -12.93
N ASN A 243 5.81 -12.19 -12.89
CA ASN A 243 5.31 -11.56 -14.12
C ASN A 243 5.48 -10.04 -14.16
N GLY A 244 6.20 -9.45 -13.18
CA GLY A 244 6.60 -8.05 -13.20
C GLY A 244 5.51 -7.07 -12.72
N LEU A 245 4.38 -7.54 -12.15
CA LEU A 245 3.40 -6.66 -11.52
C LEU A 245 4.05 -5.96 -10.31
N ILE A 246 3.79 -4.68 -10.15
CA ILE A 246 4.31 -3.88 -9.03
C ILE A 246 3.18 -3.63 -8.05
N ILE A 247 3.33 -4.06 -6.79
CA ILE A 247 2.39 -3.76 -5.72
C ILE A 247 3.07 -2.78 -4.76
N LYS A 248 2.41 -1.64 -4.50
CA LYS A 248 2.93 -0.57 -3.65
C LYS A 248 1.82 0.08 -2.84
N THR A 249 2.17 0.61 -1.68
CA THR A 249 1.31 1.54 -0.93
C THR A 249 1.18 2.86 -1.68
N ILE A 250 0.27 3.72 -1.26
CA ILE A 250 0.04 5.01 -1.94
C ILE A 250 1.26 5.92 -1.77
N ASP A 251 1.84 6.00 -0.57
CA ASP A 251 3.02 6.80 -0.28
C ASP A 251 4.27 6.32 -1.04
N GLU A 252 4.44 5.02 -1.26
CA GLU A 252 5.52 4.47 -2.07
C GLU A 252 5.42 4.86 -3.56
N VAL A 253 4.22 5.16 -4.05
CA VAL A 253 4.02 5.60 -5.44
C VAL A 253 4.14 7.11 -5.57
N VAL A 254 3.53 7.88 -4.65
CA VAL A 254 3.52 9.35 -4.71
C VAL A 254 4.80 9.93 -4.14
N GLY A 255 5.30 9.37 -3.03
CA GLY A 255 6.45 9.89 -2.31
C GLY A 255 6.17 11.21 -1.57
N GLY A 256 7.25 11.84 -1.16
CA GLY A 256 7.23 13.13 -0.46
C GLY A 256 7.66 13.01 1.00
N GLU A 257 7.95 14.15 1.63
CA GLU A 257 8.42 14.20 3.01
C GLU A 257 7.25 14.07 4.00
N VAL A 258 7.51 13.47 5.15
CA VAL A 258 6.58 13.49 6.29
C VAL A 258 6.66 14.85 6.96
N LYS A 259 5.67 15.70 6.72
CA LYS A 259 5.58 17.03 7.29
C LYS A 259 5.13 16.97 8.78
N PRO A 260 5.54 17.91 9.64
CA PRO A 260 5.03 17.99 11.01
C PRO A 260 3.48 18.06 11.06
N PRO A 261 2.85 17.59 12.15
CA PRO A 261 1.40 17.73 12.30
C PRO A 261 0.99 19.20 12.43
N VAL A 262 -0.12 19.55 11.85
CA VAL A 262 -0.76 20.87 11.99
C VAL A 262 -1.93 20.73 12.94
N ILE A 263 -1.89 21.48 14.04
CA ILE A 263 -2.99 21.54 15.03
C ILE A 263 -3.97 22.63 14.56
N PRO A 264 -5.28 22.33 14.42
CA PRO A 264 -6.28 23.29 13.98
C PRO A 264 -6.60 24.36 15.01
#